data_437760f58f2debec48d4822a8ba47543
#
_entry.id   437760f58f2debec48d4822a8ba47543
#
_cell.length_a   1.000
_cell.length_b   1.000
_cell.length_c   1.000
_cell.angle_alpha   90.00
_cell.angle_beta   90.00
_cell.angle_gamma   90.00
#
_symmetry.space_group_name_H-M   'P 1'
#
loop_
_entity.id
_entity.type
_entity.pdbx_description
1 polymer ?
#
loop_
_entity_poly.entity_id
_entity_poly.type
_entity_poly.pdbx_seq_one_letter_code
_entity_poly.pdbx_strand_id
1 'polypeptide(L)'
;MTTQKRIAVVTGSNRGLGYAISRQLSQIGNRVILTSRNETDGLAAKGQLTNEGLDVDYHTLDVTNDGSVQQFTEWLRETYGKVDILVNNAGVNPTTKPEESSLLTVELETMRSTFETNVLAVLRISQALIPLMKMQNYGRIVNISTEMASLTSVPTDYYPLAPSYRLSKVGVNGLTVLLAKELQGTNILVNAYSPGWMKTDMGGDDAPFTAEEGAETAVYLATLPDGGAQGLLFAEMRKFGGPIQLQW
;
A
#
# COMPACT_ATOMS: atom_id res chain seq x y z
N MET A 1 17.52 -27.18 -5.20
CA MET A 1 17.80 -25.90 -4.53
C MET A 1 16.46 -25.30 -4.14
N THR A 2 16.15 -25.24 -2.86
CA THR A 2 14.94 -24.53 -2.39
C THR A 2 15.17 -23.04 -2.66
N THR A 3 14.47 -22.49 -3.62
CA THR A 3 14.46 -21.02 -3.83
C THR A 3 13.97 -20.38 -2.54
N GLN A 4 14.82 -19.56 -1.92
CA GLN A 4 14.46 -18.83 -0.70
C GLN A 4 13.22 -17.97 -0.98
N LYS A 5 12.17 -18.14 -0.17
CA LYS A 5 10.92 -17.37 -0.31
C LYS A 5 11.20 -15.88 -0.21
N ARG A 6 10.50 -15.08 -0.98
CA ARG A 6 10.50 -13.62 -0.84
C ARG A 6 9.73 -13.21 0.40
N ILE A 7 10.23 -12.20 1.08
CA ILE A 7 9.62 -11.61 2.28
C ILE A 7 8.83 -10.37 1.85
N ALA A 8 7.51 -10.43 2.02
CA ALA A 8 6.59 -9.34 1.68
C ALA A 8 6.00 -8.72 2.96
N VAL A 9 6.09 -7.42 3.09
CA VAL A 9 5.46 -6.63 4.15
C VAL A 9 4.25 -5.91 3.57
N VAL A 10 3.08 -6.05 4.22
CA VAL A 10 1.85 -5.35 3.85
C VAL A 10 1.35 -4.54 5.04
N THR A 11 1.32 -3.22 4.93
CA THR A 11 0.88 -2.36 6.01
C THR A 11 -0.65 -2.28 6.10
N GLY A 12 -1.23 -2.31 7.33
CA GLY A 12 -2.68 -2.26 7.53
C GLY A 12 -3.41 -3.44 6.90
N SER A 13 -2.94 -4.66 7.15
CA SER A 13 -3.38 -5.87 6.44
C SER A 13 -4.23 -6.82 7.27
N ASN A 14 -4.79 -6.36 8.39
CA ASN A 14 -5.71 -7.16 9.21
C ASN A 14 -7.12 -7.32 8.59
N ARG A 15 -7.47 -6.54 7.57
CA ARG A 15 -8.77 -6.56 6.87
C ARG A 15 -8.71 -5.92 5.49
N GLY A 16 -9.82 -6.02 4.75
CA GLY A 16 -10.03 -5.33 3.47
C GLY A 16 -8.97 -5.61 2.44
N LEU A 17 -8.55 -4.56 1.71
CA LEU A 17 -7.59 -4.67 0.62
C LEU A 17 -6.23 -5.25 1.07
N GLY A 18 -5.69 -4.78 2.20
CA GLY A 18 -4.41 -5.26 2.72
C GLY A 18 -4.44 -6.76 3.05
N TYR A 19 -5.56 -7.27 3.59
CA TYR A 19 -5.76 -8.69 3.84
C TYR A 19 -5.80 -9.49 2.53
N ALA A 20 -6.56 -9.03 1.53
CA ALA A 20 -6.65 -9.68 0.23
C ALA A 20 -5.30 -9.71 -0.50
N ILE A 21 -4.53 -8.61 -0.46
CA ILE A 21 -3.16 -8.55 -1.01
C ILE A 21 -2.27 -9.58 -0.30
N SER A 22 -2.32 -9.64 1.03
CA SER A 22 -1.52 -10.58 1.82
C SER A 22 -1.83 -12.03 1.48
N ARG A 23 -3.13 -12.35 1.36
CA ARG A 23 -3.61 -13.67 0.95
C ARG A 23 -3.06 -14.05 -0.43
N GLN A 24 -3.23 -13.21 -1.44
CA GLN A 24 -2.79 -13.49 -2.81
C GLN A 24 -1.26 -13.57 -2.94
N LEU A 25 -0.50 -12.68 -2.27
CA LEU A 25 0.96 -12.77 -2.25
C LEU A 25 1.44 -14.08 -1.62
N SER A 26 0.79 -14.56 -0.56
CA SER A 26 1.15 -15.84 0.06
C SER A 26 0.76 -17.03 -0.81
N GLN A 27 -0.38 -16.98 -1.51
CA GLN A 27 -0.81 -18.02 -2.46
C GLN A 27 0.19 -18.27 -3.58
N ILE A 28 0.91 -17.24 -4.02
CA ILE A 28 1.97 -17.35 -5.04
C ILE A 28 3.36 -17.64 -4.46
N GLY A 29 3.42 -18.06 -3.17
CA GLY A 29 4.62 -18.61 -2.55
C GLY A 29 5.51 -17.64 -1.78
N ASN A 30 5.09 -16.38 -1.58
CA ASN A 30 5.81 -15.46 -0.70
C ASN A 30 5.52 -15.77 0.78
N ARG A 31 6.47 -15.45 1.66
CA ARG A 31 6.17 -15.28 3.09
C ARG A 31 5.69 -13.85 3.31
N VAL A 32 4.49 -13.70 3.85
CA VAL A 32 3.88 -12.38 4.03
C VAL A 32 3.82 -12.00 5.50
N ILE A 33 4.29 -10.81 5.80
CA ILE A 33 4.21 -10.20 7.13
C ILE A 33 3.01 -9.27 7.14
N LEU A 34 1.95 -9.71 7.84
CA LEU A 34 0.80 -8.85 8.11
C LEU A 34 1.15 -7.84 9.19
N THR A 35 0.61 -6.63 9.07
CA THR A 35 0.74 -5.63 10.12
C THR A 35 -0.55 -4.89 10.40
N SER A 36 -0.77 -4.53 11.65
CA SER A 36 -1.87 -3.67 12.10
C SER A 36 -1.50 -2.97 13.42
N ARG A 37 -2.22 -1.90 13.75
CA ARG A 37 -2.08 -1.23 15.05
C ARG A 37 -2.69 -2.04 16.19
N ASN A 38 -3.79 -2.74 15.90
CA ASN A 38 -4.47 -3.60 16.87
C ASN A 38 -3.91 -5.03 16.75
N GLU A 39 -3.26 -5.50 17.81
CA GLU A 39 -2.64 -6.83 17.85
C GLU A 39 -3.69 -7.95 17.76
N THR A 40 -4.81 -7.81 18.45
CA THR A 40 -5.88 -8.83 18.44
C THR A 40 -6.43 -9.06 17.04
N ASP A 41 -6.74 -7.97 16.31
CA ASP A 41 -7.25 -8.06 14.94
C ASP A 41 -6.19 -8.64 13.98
N GLY A 42 -4.94 -8.26 14.17
CA GLY A 42 -3.83 -8.76 13.36
C GLY A 42 -3.56 -10.25 13.56
N LEU A 43 -3.58 -10.71 14.82
CA LEU A 43 -3.42 -12.13 15.13
C LEU A 43 -4.61 -12.97 14.62
N ALA A 44 -5.84 -12.43 14.68
CA ALA A 44 -7.02 -13.07 14.10
C ALA A 44 -6.87 -13.23 12.58
N ALA A 45 -6.44 -12.19 11.87
CA ALA A 45 -6.18 -12.23 10.43
C ALA A 45 -5.07 -13.25 10.07
N LYS A 46 -3.95 -13.25 10.82
CA LYS A 46 -2.90 -14.27 10.68
C LYS A 46 -3.47 -15.67 10.85
N GLY A 47 -4.26 -15.90 11.90
CA GLY A 47 -4.87 -17.20 12.18
C GLY A 47 -5.75 -17.70 11.03
N GLN A 48 -6.57 -16.83 10.44
CA GLN A 48 -7.41 -17.15 9.28
C GLN A 48 -6.56 -17.62 8.08
N LEU A 49 -5.53 -16.83 7.69
CA LEU A 49 -4.67 -17.17 6.57
C LEU A 49 -3.81 -18.43 6.84
N THR A 50 -3.37 -18.62 8.08
CA THR A 50 -2.66 -19.85 8.49
C THR A 50 -3.55 -21.09 8.36
N ASN A 51 -4.83 -20.99 8.71
CA ASN A 51 -5.81 -22.07 8.54
C ASN A 51 -6.08 -22.40 7.06
N GLU A 52 -5.86 -21.46 6.13
CA GLU A 52 -5.85 -21.70 4.69
C GLU A 52 -4.55 -22.37 4.20
N GLY A 53 -3.60 -22.66 5.08
CA GLY A 53 -2.29 -23.24 4.74
C GLY A 53 -1.28 -22.23 4.17
N LEU A 54 -1.54 -20.93 4.33
CA LEU A 54 -0.70 -19.85 3.80
C LEU A 54 0.48 -19.53 4.72
N ASP A 55 1.62 -19.16 4.13
CA ASP A 55 2.85 -18.82 4.85
C ASP A 55 2.84 -17.34 5.24
N VAL A 56 2.26 -17.06 6.39
CA VAL A 56 2.08 -15.70 6.90
C VAL A 56 2.64 -15.54 8.32
N ASP A 57 3.15 -14.37 8.61
CA ASP A 57 3.51 -13.93 9.95
C ASP A 57 2.84 -12.60 10.28
N TYR A 58 2.96 -12.14 11.50
CA TYR A 58 2.33 -10.91 11.98
C TYR A 58 3.25 -10.15 12.93
N HIS A 59 3.23 -8.82 12.81
CA HIS A 59 3.85 -7.93 13.78
C HIS A 59 2.99 -6.67 13.96
N THR A 60 2.84 -6.22 15.21
CA THR A 60 2.16 -4.96 15.50
C THR A 60 2.94 -3.79 14.93
N LEU A 61 2.27 -2.91 14.19
CA LEU A 61 2.89 -1.75 13.56
C LEU A 61 1.91 -0.56 13.52
N ASP A 62 2.30 0.52 14.17
CA ASP A 62 1.74 1.84 13.89
C ASP A 62 2.70 2.61 12.97
N VAL A 63 2.29 2.76 11.72
CA VAL A 63 3.08 3.43 10.67
C VAL A 63 3.27 4.93 10.92
N THR A 64 2.50 5.52 11.85
CA THR A 64 2.61 6.93 12.23
C THR A 64 3.56 7.16 13.42
N ASN A 65 4.06 6.08 14.04
CA ASN A 65 4.91 6.13 15.22
C ASN A 65 6.34 5.67 14.91
N ASP A 66 7.32 6.56 15.04
CA ASP A 66 8.72 6.28 14.73
C ASP A 66 9.29 5.11 15.54
N GLY A 67 8.97 5.02 16.84
CA GLY A 67 9.42 3.93 17.71
C GLY A 67 8.84 2.58 17.29
N SER A 68 7.56 2.54 16.89
CA SER A 68 6.92 1.33 16.36
C SER A 68 7.58 0.87 15.05
N VAL A 69 7.88 1.81 14.15
CA VAL A 69 8.56 1.51 12.88
C VAL A 69 9.99 1.02 13.13
N GLN A 70 10.71 1.61 14.07
CA GLN A 70 12.05 1.16 14.45
C GLN A 70 12.04 -0.27 14.99
N GLN A 71 11.19 -0.58 15.96
CA GLN A 71 11.05 -1.93 16.55
C GLN A 71 10.68 -2.96 15.49
N PHE A 72 9.75 -2.64 14.59
CA PHE A 72 9.37 -3.49 13.48
C PHE A 72 10.55 -3.76 12.52
N THR A 73 11.32 -2.74 12.20
CA THR A 73 12.48 -2.85 11.29
C THR A 73 13.59 -3.70 11.91
N GLU A 74 13.85 -3.55 13.21
CA GLU A 74 14.80 -4.36 13.96
C GLU A 74 14.38 -5.83 13.98
N TRP A 75 13.12 -6.10 14.29
CA TRP A 75 12.56 -7.44 14.26
C TRP A 75 12.67 -8.09 12.85
N LEU A 76 12.36 -7.36 11.79
CA LEU A 76 12.53 -7.85 10.40
C LEU A 76 13.98 -8.20 10.09
N ARG A 77 14.91 -7.35 10.52
CA ARG A 77 16.35 -7.57 10.32
C ARG A 77 16.84 -8.82 11.04
N GLU A 78 16.43 -9.01 12.30
CA GLU A 78 16.82 -10.15 13.11
C GLU A 78 16.20 -11.46 12.64
N THR A 79 14.92 -11.43 12.24
CA THR A 79 14.15 -12.62 11.89
C THR A 79 14.41 -13.08 10.46
N TYR A 80 14.48 -12.14 9.50
CA TYR A 80 14.53 -12.46 8.06
C TYR A 80 15.79 -11.95 7.36
N GLY A 81 16.47 -10.96 7.91
CA GLY A 81 17.66 -10.33 7.33
C GLY A 81 17.42 -9.52 6.06
N LYS A 82 16.20 -9.53 5.50
CA LYS A 82 15.84 -8.88 4.24
C LYS A 82 14.36 -8.54 4.15
N VAL A 83 14.03 -7.66 3.22
CA VAL A 83 12.67 -7.41 2.73
C VAL A 83 12.72 -7.36 1.21
N ASP A 84 11.83 -8.09 0.54
CA ASP A 84 11.76 -8.14 -0.93
C ASP A 84 10.61 -7.29 -1.49
N ILE A 85 9.49 -7.22 -0.75
CA ILE A 85 8.27 -6.54 -1.18
C ILE A 85 7.77 -5.68 -0.03
N LEU A 86 7.39 -4.44 -0.34
CA LEU A 86 6.66 -3.54 0.57
C LEU A 86 5.38 -3.07 -0.12
N VAL A 87 4.23 -3.33 0.49
CA VAL A 87 2.95 -2.75 0.08
C VAL A 87 2.50 -1.73 1.12
N ASN A 88 2.59 -0.46 0.78
CA ASN A 88 2.10 0.66 1.57
C ASN A 88 0.58 0.78 1.39
N ASN A 89 -0.17 -0.02 2.18
CA ASN A 89 -1.62 -0.08 2.11
C ASN A 89 -2.31 0.67 3.27
N ALA A 90 -1.67 0.79 4.43
CA ALA A 90 -2.25 1.54 5.55
C ALA A 90 -2.64 2.96 5.12
N GLY A 91 -3.87 3.35 5.41
CA GLY A 91 -4.38 4.66 5.02
C GLY A 91 -5.75 4.95 5.63
N VAL A 92 -6.13 6.22 5.59
CA VAL A 92 -7.43 6.73 6.06
C VAL A 92 -8.11 7.55 4.97
N ASN A 93 -9.44 7.55 4.99
CA ASN A 93 -10.26 8.36 4.11
C ASN A 93 -11.34 9.07 4.94
N PRO A 94 -11.23 10.37 5.19
CA PRO A 94 -12.17 11.13 6.00
C PRO A 94 -13.42 11.61 5.23
N THR A 95 -13.71 11.09 4.04
CA THR A 95 -14.80 11.60 3.16
C THR A 95 -16.19 11.58 3.78
N THR A 96 -16.41 10.81 4.85
CA THR A 96 -17.69 10.81 5.58
C THR A 96 -17.89 12.03 6.47
N LYS A 97 -16.84 12.83 6.70
CA LYS A 97 -16.94 14.07 7.48
C LYS A 97 -17.55 15.19 6.63
N PRO A 98 -18.54 15.96 7.13
CA PRO A 98 -19.21 17.02 6.37
C PRO A 98 -18.27 18.06 5.79
N GLU A 99 -17.20 18.43 6.51
CA GLU A 99 -16.20 19.42 6.09
C GLU A 99 -15.39 18.97 4.88
N GLU A 100 -15.33 17.68 4.58
CA GLU A 100 -14.65 17.13 3.40
C GLU A 100 -15.43 17.33 2.08
N SER A 101 -16.62 17.93 2.15
CA SER A 101 -17.38 18.29 0.96
C SER A 101 -16.84 19.52 0.22
N SER A 102 -15.95 20.32 0.86
CA SER A 102 -15.41 21.56 0.27
C SER A 102 -14.00 21.86 0.77
N LEU A 103 -13.13 22.30 -0.14
CA LEU A 103 -11.80 22.79 0.21
C LEU A 103 -11.87 24.09 1.06
N LEU A 104 -12.97 24.83 0.98
CA LEU A 104 -13.15 26.07 1.73
C LEU A 104 -13.57 25.83 3.19
N THR A 105 -14.04 24.63 3.53
CA THR A 105 -14.52 24.28 4.86
C THR A 105 -13.75 23.14 5.54
N VAL A 106 -12.80 22.51 4.81
CA VAL A 106 -12.01 21.42 5.36
C VAL A 106 -11.24 21.84 6.61
N GLU A 107 -11.29 21.04 7.65
CA GLU A 107 -10.53 21.28 8.87
C GLU A 107 -9.04 20.94 8.66
N LEU A 108 -8.15 21.88 8.99
CA LEU A 108 -6.71 21.69 8.83
C LEU A 108 -6.19 20.51 9.67
N GLU A 109 -6.81 20.21 10.81
CA GLU A 109 -6.41 19.06 11.62
C GLU A 109 -6.78 17.72 10.96
N THR A 110 -7.96 17.64 10.33
CA THR A 110 -8.32 16.47 9.49
C THR A 110 -7.32 16.30 8.35
N MET A 111 -6.92 17.39 7.71
CA MET A 111 -5.91 17.35 6.64
C MET A 111 -4.54 16.88 7.18
N ARG A 112 -4.05 17.45 8.30
CA ARG A 112 -2.77 17.05 8.92
C ARG A 112 -2.74 15.57 9.27
N SER A 113 -3.77 15.08 9.98
CA SER A 113 -3.84 13.66 10.39
C SER A 113 -3.93 12.72 9.18
N THR A 114 -4.63 13.14 8.12
CA THR A 114 -4.69 12.38 6.86
C THR A 114 -3.33 12.34 6.16
N PHE A 115 -2.62 13.46 6.10
CA PHE A 115 -1.26 13.51 5.55
C PHE A 115 -0.28 12.69 6.37
N GLU A 116 -0.36 12.74 7.70
CA GLU A 116 0.50 11.93 8.58
C GLU A 116 0.35 10.44 8.25
N THR A 117 -0.89 9.96 8.14
CA THR A 117 -1.14 8.53 7.87
C THR A 117 -0.88 8.14 6.42
N ASN A 118 -1.33 8.95 5.44
CA ASN A 118 -1.31 8.54 4.04
C ASN A 118 0.00 8.88 3.32
N VAL A 119 0.74 9.89 3.79
CA VAL A 119 1.95 10.41 3.10
C VAL A 119 3.20 10.18 3.94
N LEU A 120 3.25 10.76 5.15
CA LEU A 120 4.47 10.69 5.97
C LEU A 120 4.74 9.26 6.45
N ALA A 121 3.71 8.49 6.76
CA ALA A 121 3.87 7.08 7.11
C ALA A 121 4.42 6.25 5.93
N VAL A 122 3.98 6.51 4.68
CA VAL A 122 4.54 5.85 3.49
C VAL A 122 6.03 6.16 3.33
N LEU A 123 6.43 7.41 3.53
CA LEU A 123 7.84 7.81 3.50
C LEU A 123 8.63 7.13 4.63
N ARG A 124 8.13 7.21 5.86
CA ARG A 124 8.75 6.65 7.06
C ARG A 124 9.04 5.16 6.93
N ILE A 125 8.06 4.36 6.54
CA ILE A 125 8.25 2.91 6.39
C ILE A 125 9.14 2.58 5.19
N SER A 126 9.06 3.34 4.10
CA SER A 126 9.94 3.16 2.95
C SER A 126 11.39 3.45 3.30
N GLN A 127 11.67 4.54 4.02
CA GLN A 127 13.02 4.87 4.51
C GLN A 127 13.58 3.78 5.43
N ALA A 128 12.75 3.18 6.27
CA ALA A 128 13.15 2.12 7.19
C ALA A 128 13.48 0.80 6.47
N LEU A 129 12.73 0.45 5.41
CA LEU A 129 12.85 -0.87 4.76
C LEU A 129 13.71 -0.87 3.49
N ILE A 130 13.87 0.25 2.78
CA ILE A 130 14.76 0.35 1.60
C ILE A 130 16.19 -0.13 1.89
N PRO A 131 16.83 0.16 3.04
CA PRO A 131 18.15 -0.39 3.35
C PRO A 131 18.20 -1.93 3.31
N LEU A 132 17.15 -2.62 3.79
CA LEU A 132 17.07 -4.08 3.74
C LEU A 132 16.89 -4.60 2.29
N MET A 133 16.26 -3.83 1.41
CA MET A 133 16.16 -4.13 -0.02
C MET A 133 17.48 -3.88 -0.74
N LYS A 134 18.20 -2.80 -0.41
CA LYS A 134 19.52 -2.46 -1.00
C LYS A 134 20.57 -3.52 -0.75
N MET A 135 20.55 -4.18 0.43
CA MET A 135 21.54 -5.23 0.76
C MET A 135 21.57 -6.38 -0.25
N GLN A 136 20.46 -6.70 -0.88
CA GLN A 136 20.35 -7.77 -1.89
C GLN A 136 20.13 -7.23 -3.32
N ASN A 137 20.10 -5.90 -3.49
CA ASN A 137 19.76 -5.22 -4.73
C ASN A 137 18.46 -5.72 -5.37
N TYR A 138 17.43 -5.90 -4.55
CA TYR A 138 16.09 -6.31 -5.00
C TYR A 138 15.03 -5.67 -4.11
N GLY A 139 14.01 -5.08 -4.71
CA GLY A 139 12.84 -4.57 -4.01
C GLY A 139 11.67 -4.27 -4.94
N ARG A 140 10.45 -4.46 -4.45
CA ARG A 140 9.20 -4.04 -5.10
C ARG A 140 8.39 -3.25 -4.09
N ILE A 141 8.22 -1.97 -4.32
CA ILE A 141 7.45 -1.06 -3.46
C ILE A 141 6.16 -0.69 -4.20
N VAL A 142 5.03 -0.99 -3.59
CA VAL A 142 3.71 -0.71 -4.13
C VAL A 142 2.97 0.24 -3.20
N ASN A 143 2.65 1.43 -3.68
CA ASN A 143 1.94 2.45 -2.93
C ASN A 143 0.47 2.48 -3.34
N ILE A 144 -0.45 2.32 -2.36
CA ILE A 144 -1.88 2.43 -2.64
C ILE A 144 -2.26 3.89 -2.81
N SER A 145 -2.63 4.26 -4.03
CA SER A 145 -3.12 5.57 -4.42
C SER A 145 -4.60 5.52 -4.84
N THR A 146 -5.01 6.39 -5.71
CA THR A 146 -6.36 6.46 -6.27
C THR A 146 -6.35 7.25 -7.59
N GLU A 147 -7.26 6.93 -8.50
CA GLU A 147 -7.53 7.74 -9.70
C GLU A 147 -8.04 9.15 -9.35
N MET A 148 -8.67 9.32 -8.17
CA MET A 148 -9.06 10.63 -7.64
C MET A 148 -7.89 11.59 -7.40
N ALA A 149 -6.65 11.09 -7.38
CA ALA A 149 -5.42 11.88 -7.22
C ALA A 149 -4.79 12.29 -8.56
N SER A 150 -5.38 11.93 -9.69
CA SER A 150 -4.94 12.41 -11.01
C SER A 150 -5.37 13.85 -11.22
N LEU A 151 -4.42 14.78 -11.17
CA LEU A 151 -4.70 16.22 -11.32
C LEU A 151 -5.30 16.57 -12.68
N THR A 152 -5.04 15.75 -13.69
CA THR A 152 -5.62 15.92 -15.04
C THR A 152 -7.10 15.51 -15.09
N SER A 153 -7.55 14.61 -14.23
CA SER A 153 -8.92 14.09 -14.20
C SER A 153 -9.85 14.89 -13.28
N VAL A 154 -9.31 15.51 -12.22
CA VAL A 154 -10.09 16.23 -11.19
C VAL A 154 -11.11 17.23 -11.77
N PRO A 155 -10.83 18.02 -12.81
CA PRO A 155 -11.80 18.98 -13.31
C PRO A 155 -13.07 18.37 -13.92
N THR A 156 -13.05 17.10 -14.29
CA THR A 156 -14.13 16.43 -15.04
C THR A 156 -14.61 15.12 -14.40
N ASP A 157 -13.99 14.69 -13.31
CA ASP A 157 -14.41 13.46 -12.64
C ASP A 157 -15.73 13.67 -11.83
N TYR A 158 -16.38 12.58 -11.49
CA TYR A 158 -17.65 12.55 -10.75
C TYR A 158 -17.49 12.22 -9.27
N TYR A 159 -16.25 12.09 -8.79
CA TYR A 159 -15.98 11.72 -7.41
C TYR A 159 -16.21 12.88 -6.44
N PRO A 160 -16.44 12.59 -5.15
CA PRO A 160 -16.49 13.61 -4.11
C PRO A 160 -15.23 14.49 -4.11
N LEU A 161 -15.36 15.73 -3.68
CA LEU A 161 -14.20 16.63 -3.61
C LEU A 161 -13.12 16.12 -2.66
N ALA A 162 -13.50 15.64 -1.48
CA ALA A 162 -12.63 14.93 -0.52
C ALA A 162 -11.21 15.53 -0.40
N PRO A 163 -11.04 16.81 -0.06
CA PRO A 163 -9.78 17.53 -0.21
C PRO A 163 -8.63 16.88 0.56
N SER A 164 -8.84 16.47 1.81
CA SER A 164 -7.77 15.84 2.60
C SER A 164 -7.30 14.52 1.98
N TYR A 165 -8.25 13.70 1.52
CA TYR A 165 -7.94 12.41 0.90
C TYR A 165 -7.22 12.61 -0.44
N ARG A 166 -7.81 13.37 -1.37
CA ARG A 166 -7.23 13.60 -2.71
C ARG A 166 -5.82 14.18 -2.62
N LEU A 167 -5.64 15.26 -1.84
CA LEU A 167 -4.33 15.89 -1.69
C LEU A 167 -3.31 14.94 -1.06
N SER A 168 -3.70 14.12 -0.07
CA SER A 168 -2.80 13.11 0.48
C SER A 168 -2.38 12.09 -0.57
N LYS A 169 -3.29 11.66 -1.45
CA LYS A 169 -2.95 10.69 -2.51
C LYS A 169 -2.13 11.31 -3.66
N VAL A 170 -2.28 12.61 -3.94
CA VAL A 170 -1.31 13.36 -4.76
C VAL A 170 0.08 13.34 -4.11
N GLY A 171 0.15 13.49 -2.78
CA GLY A 171 1.41 13.34 -2.03
C GLY A 171 2.03 11.94 -2.18
N VAL A 172 1.24 10.88 -2.13
CA VAL A 172 1.70 9.49 -2.39
C VAL A 172 2.24 9.34 -3.81
N ASN A 173 1.56 9.93 -4.80
CA ASN A 173 2.01 9.95 -6.19
C ASN A 173 3.37 10.65 -6.31
N GLY A 174 3.53 11.82 -5.68
CA GLY A 174 4.80 12.55 -5.63
C GLY A 174 5.92 11.74 -4.99
N LEU A 175 5.65 11.09 -3.84
CA LEU A 175 6.62 10.20 -3.19
C LEU A 175 7.02 9.02 -4.10
N THR A 176 6.07 8.44 -4.82
CA THR A 176 6.33 7.34 -5.75
C THR A 176 7.34 7.74 -6.83
N VAL A 177 7.11 8.89 -7.46
CA VAL A 177 8.02 9.41 -8.51
C VAL A 177 9.40 9.75 -7.97
N LEU A 178 9.47 10.41 -6.80
CA LEU A 178 10.74 10.81 -6.19
C LEU A 178 11.55 9.61 -5.72
N LEU A 179 10.94 8.63 -5.06
CA LEU A 179 11.61 7.40 -4.65
C LEU A 179 12.08 6.60 -5.86
N ALA A 180 11.25 6.50 -6.90
CA ALA A 180 11.63 5.84 -8.15
C ALA A 180 12.85 6.50 -8.80
N LYS A 181 12.92 7.85 -8.80
CA LYS A 181 14.07 8.60 -9.31
C LYS A 181 15.33 8.37 -8.47
N GLU A 182 15.21 8.39 -7.15
CA GLU A 182 16.34 8.19 -6.22
C GLU A 182 16.91 6.76 -6.29
N LEU A 183 16.08 5.79 -6.62
CA LEU A 183 16.46 4.38 -6.73
C LEU A 183 16.86 3.95 -8.15
N GLN A 184 17.00 4.89 -9.08
CA GLN A 184 17.55 4.61 -10.42
C GLN A 184 18.93 3.94 -10.33
N GLY A 185 19.16 2.95 -11.21
CA GLY A 185 20.39 2.16 -11.19
C GLY A 185 20.41 1.02 -10.18
N THR A 186 19.36 0.85 -9.40
CA THR A 186 19.14 -0.32 -8.53
C THR A 186 18.02 -1.21 -9.11
N ASN A 187 17.89 -2.44 -8.58
CA ASN A 187 16.76 -3.32 -8.89
C ASN A 187 15.61 -3.18 -7.89
N ILE A 188 15.39 -1.96 -7.39
CA ILE A 188 14.27 -1.63 -6.50
C ILE A 188 13.26 -0.80 -7.28
N LEU A 189 12.10 -1.38 -7.58
CA LEU A 189 11.03 -0.74 -8.35
C LEU A 189 9.96 -0.16 -7.43
N VAL A 190 9.55 1.08 -7.69
CA VAL A 190 8.52 1.78 -6.91
C VAL A 190 7.41 2.21 -7.84
N ASN A 191 6.18 1.77 -7.59
CA ASN A 191 5.00 2.16 -8.35
C ASN A 191 3.82 2.42 -7.43
N ALA A 192 2.84 3.15 -7.93
CA ALA A 192 1.54 3.34 -7.28
C ALA A 192 0.41 2.72 -8.11
N TYR A 193 -0.72 2.44 -7.47
CA TYR A 193 -1.92 2.06 -8.20
C TYR A 193 -3.20 2.51 -7.51
N SER A 194 -4.24 2.69 -8.31
CA SER A 194 -5.62 2.88 -7.88
C SER A 194 -6.30 1.52 -7.85
N PRO A 195 -6.76 1.05 -6.68
CA PRO A 195 -7.44 -0.25 -6.57
C PRO A 195 -8.89 -0.24 -7.08
N GLY A 196 -9.39 0.93 -7.54
CA GLY A 196 -10.80 1.13 -7.81
C GLY A 196 -11.64 1.32 -6.55
N TRP A 197 -12.97 1.36 -6.71
CA TRP A 197 -13.92 1.46 -5.60
C TRP A 197 -14.35 0.06 -5.15
N MET A 198 -13.93 -0.32 -3.94
CA MET A 198 -14.02 -1.71 -3.45
C MET A 198 -14.95 -1.85 -2.24
N LYS A 199 -15.60 -3.00 -2.11
CA LYS A 199 -16.36 -3.44 -0.93
C LYS A 199 -15.42 -3.69 0.25
N THR A 200 -15.23 -2.65 1.04
CA THR A 200 -14.44 -2.63 2.27
C THR A 200 -15.10 -1.66 3.24
N ASP A 201 -14.68 -1.64 4.50
CA ASP A 201 -15.18 -0.66 5.47
C ASP A 201 -15.00 0.79 5.00
N MET A 202 -13.99 1.05 4.17
CA MET A 202 -13.74 2.37 3.59
C MET A 202 -14.63 2.68 2.38
N GLY A 203 -14.91 1.68 1.56
CA GLY A 203 -15.63 1.87 0.29
C GLY A 203 -17.14 1.64 0.38
N GLY A 204 -17.61 0.94 1.44
CA GLY A 204 -19.02 0.60 1.62
C GLY A 204 -19.49 -0.56 0.73
N ASP A 205 -20.76 -0.97 0.93
CA ASP A 205 -21.35 -2.15 0.29
C ASP A 205 -21.75 -1.91 -1.18
N ASP A 206 -21.93 -0.65 -1.57
CA ASP A 206 -22.34 -0.26 -2.94
C ASP A 206 -21.17 -0.30 -3.94
N ALA A 207 -19.96 -0.52 -3.47
CA ALA A 207 -18.79 -0.58 -4.32
C ALA A 207 -18.87 -1.74 -5.34
N PRO A 208 -18.45 -1.54 -6.60
CA PRO A 208 -18.58 -2.56 -7.65
C PRO A 208 -17.58 -3.71 -7.54
N PHE A 209 -16.41 -3.50 -6.90
CA PHE A 209 -15.33 -4.47 -6.82
C PHE A 209 -15.19 -5.07 -5.43
N THR A 210 -14.76 -6.32 -5.36
CA THR A 210 -14.32 -6.95 -4.10
C THR A 210 -12.89 -6.52 -3.75
N ALA A 211 -12.49 -6.72 -2.49
CA ALA A 211 -11.11 -6.49 -2.08
C ALA A 211 -10.12 -7.42 -2.81
N GLU A 212 -10.54 -8.65 -3.11
CA GLU A 212 -9.76 -9.63 -3.88
C GLU A 212 -9.48 -9.13 -5.30
N GLU A 213 -10.47 -8.57 -5.97
CA GLU A 213 -10.31 -8.00 -7.31
C GLU A 213 -9.36 -6.79 -7.28
N GLY A 214 -9.52 -5.90 -6.29
CA GLY A 214 -8.62 -4.76 -6.12
C GLY A 214 -7.17 -5.15 -5.78
N ALA A 215 -6.95 -6.32 -5.18
CA ALA A 215 -5.60 -6.79 -4.82
C ALA A 215 -4.76 -7.24 -6.02
N GLU A 216 -5.36 -7.65 -7.13
CA GLU A 216 -4.64 -8.23 -8.28
C GLU A 216 -3.56 -7.30 -8.85
N THR A 217 -3.86 -6.00 -8.95
CA THR A 217 -2.88 -5.02 -9.43
C THR A 217 -1.70 -4.84 -8.48
N ALA A 218 -1.95 -4.88 -7.16
CA ALA A 218 -0.87 -4.85 -6.17
C ALA A 218 0.05 -6.06 -6.32
N VAL A 219 -0.52 -7.25 -6.48
CA VAL A 219 0.23 -8.50 -6.66
C VAL A 219 1.05 -8.46 -7.96
N TYR A 220 0.46 -7.99 -9.06
CA TYR A 220 1.18 -7.78 -10.31
C TYR A 220 2.40 -6.85 -10.13
N LEU A 221 2.21 -5.68 -9.51
CA LEU A 221 3.29 -4.72 -9.28
C LEU A 221 4.35 -5.23 -8.30
N ALA A 222 3.94 -5.98 -7.27
CA ALA A 222 4.82 -6.61 -6.30
C ALA A 222 5.67 -7.76 -6.88
N THR A 223 5.31 -8.25 -8.06
CA THR A 223 5.99 -9.37 -8.73
C THR A 223 6.59 -9.01 -10.08
N LEU A 224 6.68 -7.73 -10.40
CA LEU A 224 7.32 -7.26 -11.63
C LEU A 224 8.73 -7.85 -11.80
N PRO A 225 9.09 -8.26 -13.03
CA PRO A 225 10.45 -8.70 -13.33
C PRO A 225 11.47 -7.57 -13.15
N ASP A 226 12.73 -7.93 -13.14
CA ASP A 226 13.83 -6.98 -13.13
C ASP A 226 13.75 -6.06 -14.36
N GLY A 227 13.99 -4.76 -14.17
CA GLY A 227 13.81 -3.77 -15.22
C GLY A 227 12.35 -3.45 -15.58
N GLY A 228 11.39 -3.90 -14.78
CA GLY A 228 9.97 -3.61 -14.96
C GLY A 228 9.62 -2.13 -14.77
N ALA A 229 8.33 -1.84 -14.73
CA ALA A 229 7.78 -0.48 -14.58
C ALA A 229 8.32 0.22 -13.33
N GLN A 230 8.60 1.53 -13.46
CA GLN A 230 9.22 2.36 -12.42
C GLN A 230 8.61 3.76 -12.41
N GLY A 231 8.14 4.21 -11.23
CA GLY A 231 7.64 5.57 -11.05
C GLY A 231 6.32 5.83 -11.76
N LEU A 232 5.43 4.86 -11.86
CA LEU A 232 4.16 4.95 -12.60
C LEU A 232 2.96 4.78 -11.67
N LEU A 233 1.81 5.32 -12.09
CA LEU A 233 0.50 5.09 -11.50
C LEU A 233 -0.30 4.15 -12.39
N PHE A 234 -0.82 3.05 -11.83
CA PHE A 234 -1.61 2.06 -12.55
C PHE A 234 -3.08 2.12 -12.14
N ALA A 235 -3.96 1.81 -13.11
CA ALA A 235 -5.36 1.55 -12.83
C ALA A 235 -5.57 0.13 -12.28
N GLU A 236 -6.76 -0.12 -11.76
CA GLU A 236 -7.25 -1.44 -11.43
C GLU A 236 -7.32 -2.30 -12.71
N MET A 237 -6.66 -3.46 -12.69
CA MET A 237 -6.44 -4.28 -13.90
C MET A 237 -7.72 -4.89 -14.47
N ARG A 238 -8.68 -5.30 -13.65
CA ARG A 238 -9.90 -5.96 -14.12
C ARG A 238 -10.81 -5.04 -14.91
N LYS A 239 -10.93 -3.78 -14.45
CA LYS A 239 -11.73 -2.76 -15.14
C LYS A 239 -11.30 -2.57 -16.60
N PHE A 240 -10.00 -2.75 -16.86
CA PHE A 240 -9.38 -2.45 -18.16
C PHE A 240 -8.83 -3.67 -18.89
N GLY A 241 -8.97 -4.87 -18.31
CA GLY A 241 -8.48 -6.10 -18.93
C GLY A 241 -6.95 -6.25 -18.95
N GLY A 242 -6.24 -5.51 -18.10
CA GLY A 242 -4.78 -5.56 -17.97
C GLY A 242 -4.20 -4.32 -17.31
N PRO A 243 -2.86 -4.28 -17.09
CA PRO A 243 -2.21 -3.15 -16.43
C PRO A 243 -2.23 -1.92 -17.35
N ILE A 244 -2.97 -0.89 -16.95
CA ILE A 244 -3.04 0.39 -17.65
C ILE A 244 -2.42 1.47 -16.77
N GLN A 245 -1.53 2.26 -17.38
CA GLN A 245 -0.98 3.44 -16.73
C GLN A 245 -1.99 4.59 -16.75
N LEU A 246 -2.22 5.18 -15.57
CA LEU A 246 -2.97 6.42 -15.42
C LEU A 246 -2.04 7.64 -15.56
N GLN A 247 -2.64 8.77 -15.91
CA GLN A 247 -1.96 10.06 -15.81
C GLN A 247 -1.90 10.50 -14.34
N TRP A 248 -0.84 11.24 -14.01
CA TRP A 248 -0.67 11.82 -12.67
C TRP A 248 -1.68 12.91 -12.34
#